data_969e58e9418db6213a70cfc9142ceae7
#
_entry.id   969e58e9418db6213a70cfc9142ceae7
#
_cell.length_a   1.000
_cell.length_b   1.000
_cell.length_c   1.000
_cell.angle_alpha   90.00
_cell.angle_beta   90.00
_cell.angle_gamma   90.00
#
_symmetry.space_group_name_H-M   'P 1'
#
loop_
_entity.id
_entity.type
_entity.pdbx_description
1 polymer ?
#
loop_
_entity_poly.entity_id
_entity_poly.type
_entity_poly.pdbx_seq_one_letter_code
_entity_poly.pdbx_strand_id
1 'polypeptide(L)'
;SSWYFLRYVDNHNNEELVSREKADAMLPVDMYIGGVEHAVLHLLYSRFYTKFLCDIGVIDFDEPFVKLFNQGMITGKNGIKMSKSKGNVVSPDDLVRDYGCDSLRMYELFVGPPELDAEWDDRGIDGVYRFLKKLWNLLMDSKDKDIKPTKEMIKVRHKLVYDITTRLESFSLNTVISAFMEHTNTLVAIAKKEGGVDRDTLDTLAVLLAPFAPH
;
A
#
# COMPACT_ATOMS: atom_id res chain seq x y z
N SER A 1 -7.27 6.36 -21.65
CA SER A 1 -6.36 5.54 -20.83
C SER A 1 -4.95 5.42 -21.38
N SER A 2 -4.70 5.93 -22.62
CA SER A 2 -3.41 5.70 -23.31
C SER A 2 -2.27 6.62 -22.88
N TRP A 3 -2.54 7.77 -22.28
CA TRP A 3 -1.55 8.82 -22.05
C TRP A 3 -1.74 9.64 -20.76
N TYR A 4 -2.61 9.23 -19.86
CA TYR A 4 -2.90 9.96 -18.63
C TYR A 4 -1.66 10.21 -17.75
N PHE A 5 -0.70 9.28 -17.76
CA PHE A 5 0.56 9.40 -17.00
C PHE A 5 1.41 10.59 -17.46
N LEU A 6 1.37 10.96 -18.75
CA LEU A 6 2.00 12.19 -19.26
C LEU A 6 1.33 13.44 -18.66
N ARG A 7 -0.02 13.44 -18.56
CA ARG A 7 -0.74 14.55 -17.91
C ARG A 7 -0.51 14.64 -16.41
N TYR A 8 -0.27 13.54 -15.73
CA TYR A 8 0.09 13.59 -14.30
C TYR A 8 1.40 14.30 -14.07
N VAL A 9 2.37 14.14 -14.97
CA VAL A 9 3.67 14.81 -14.92
C VAL A 9 3.54 16.31 -15.16
N ASP A 10 2.64 16.73 -16.06
CA ASP A 10 2.52 18.13 -16.47
C ASP A 10 1.07 18.59 -16.64
N ASN A 11 0.29 18.51 -15.56
CA ASN A 11 -1.15 18.73 -15.56
C ASN A 11 -1.59 20.19 -15.76
N HIS A 12 -0.71 21.16 -15.60
CA HIS A 12 -0.98 22.58 -15.79
C HIS A 12 -0.50 23.12 -17.15
N ASN A 13 0.12 22.30 -17.98
CA ASN A 13 0.55 22.70 -19.31
C ASN A 13 -0.64 22.78 -20.27
N ASN A 14 -0.90 23.96 -20.80
CA ASN A 14 -1.99 24.22 -21.76
C ASN A 14 -1.51 24.42 -23.20
N GLU A 15 -0.19 24.41 -23.43
CA GLU A 15 0.40 24.71 -24.74
C GLU A 15 0.85 23.44 -25.46
N GLU A 16 1.33 22.45 -24.74
CA GLU A 16 1.80 21.17 -25.29
C GLU A 16 1.32 19.96 -24.44
N LEU A 17 1.46 18.77 -25.00
CA LEU A 17 1.03 17.53 -24.36
C LEU A 17 1.73 17.31 -23.01
N VAL A 18 3.03 17.53 -22.98
CA VAL A 18 3.91 17.45 -21.84
C VAL A 18 5.21 18.20 -22.15
N SER A 19 5.76 18.95 -21.18
CA SER A 19 7.08 19.56 -21.32
C SER A 19 8.13 18.45 -21.39
N ARG A 20 9.08 18.59 -22.32
CA ARG A 20 10.18 17.65 -22.49
C ARG A 20 10.97 17.46 -21.20
N GLU A 21 11.35 18.57 -20.55
CA GLU A 21 12.12 18.56 -19.31
C GLU A 21 11.43 17.72 -18.22
N LYS A 22 10.11 17.89 -18.04
CA LYS A 22 9.36 17.12 -17.03
C LYS A 22 9.20 15.67 -17.42
N ALA A 23 8.98 15.37 -18.70
CA ALA A 23 8.90 14.00 -19.18
C ALA A 23 10.20 13.25 -18.92
N ASP A 24 11.34 13.84 -19.28
CA ASP A 24 12.67 13.22 -19.09
C ASP A 24 13.05 13.06 -17.60
N ALA A 25 12.54 13.93 -16.72
CA ALA A 25 12.80 13.84 -15.28
C ALA A 25 11.96 12.78 -14.54
N MET A 26 10.76 12.48 -15.03
CA MET A 26 9.77 11.70 -14.28
C MET A 26 9.29 10.42 -14.98
N LEU A 27 9.66 10.22 -16.24
CA LEU A 27 9.22 9.08 -17.05
C LEU A 27 10.41 8.33 -17.65
N PRO A 28 10.26 7.05 -18.04
CA PRO A 28 9.06 6.22 -17.92
C PRO A 28 8.65 5.95 -16.47
N VAL A 29 7.39 5.54 -16.26
CA VAL A 29 6.85 5.21 -14.94
C VAL A 29 7.59 4.01 -14.34
N ASP A 30 8.05 4.11 -13.09
CA ASP A 30 8.88 3.08 -12.45
C ASP A 30 8.16 1.73 -12.33
N MET A 31 6.89 1.76 -11.91
CA MET A 31 6.10 0.54 -11.73
C MET A 31 4.64 0.76 -12.10
N TYR A 32 4.12 -0.12 -12.94
CA TYR A 32 2.71 -0.24 -13.24
C TYR A 32 2.11 -1.43 -12.49
N ILE A 33 1.05 -1.17 -11.70
CA ILE A 33 0.32 -2.19 -10.95
C ILE A 33 -1.09 -2.27 -11.49
N GLY A 34 -1.52 -3.46 -11.92
CA GLY A 34 -2.85 -3.61 -12.50
C GLY A 34 -3.20 -5.06 -12.85
N GLY A 35 -4.46 -5.28 -13.20
CA GLY A 35 -4.95 -6.60 -13.60
C GLY A 35 -4.40 -7.06 -14.95
N VAL A 36 -4.23 -8.37 -15.11
CA VAL A 36 -3.71 -8.99 -16.33
C VAL A 36 -4.60 -8.73 -17.57
N GLU A 37 -5.89 -8.45 -17.37
CA GLU A 37 -6.84 -8.11 -18.43
C GLU A 37 -6.45 -6.88 -19.24
N HIS A 38 -5.65 -5.98 -18.65
CA HIS A 38 -5.16 -4.78 -19.32
C HIS A 38 -4.04 -5.04 -20.33
N ALA A 39 -3.49 -6.25 -20.39
CA ALA A 39 -2.45 -6.62 -21.37
C ALA A 39 -2.88 -6.37 -22.82
N VAL A 40 -4.13 -6.69 -23.15
CA VAL A 40 -4.71 -6.50 -24.49
C VAL A 40 -5.58 -5.23 -24.61
N LEU A 41 -5.64 -4.42 -23.56
CA LEU A 41 -6.42 -3.18 -23.49
C LEU A 41 -5.49 -1.99 -23.26
N HIS A 42 -5.49 -1.47 -22.03
CA HIS A 42 -4.76 -0.28 -21.64
C HIS A 42 -3.24 -0.39 -21.90
N LEU A 43 -2.61 -1.52 -21.56
CA LEU A 43 -1.17 -1.68 -21.75
C LEU A 43 -0.78 -1.67 -23.24
N LEU A 44 -1.56 -2.33 -24.08
CA LEU A 44 -1.33 -2.31 -25.53
C LEU A 44 -1.44 -0.89 -26.09
N TYR A 45 -2.48 -0.16 -25.70
CA TYR A 45 -2.72 1.20 -26.19
C TYR A 45 -1.69 2.20 -25.68
N SER A 46 -1.31 2.14 -24.41
CA SER A 46 -0.30 3.03 -23.84
C SER A 46 1.07 2.80 -24.46
N ARG A 47 1.47 1.54 -24.70
CA ARG A 47 2.72 1.21 -25.39
C ARG A 47 2.73 1.72 -26.84
N PHE A 48 1.65 1.47 -27.57
CA PHE A 48 1.54 1.97 -28.95
C PHE A 48 1.65 3.50 -29.01
N TYR A 49 0.93 4.18 -28.12
CA TYR A 49 0.94 5.64 -28.06
C TYR A 49 2.31 6.20 -27.67
N THR A 50 2.97 5.59 -26.69
CA THR A 50 4.33 5.97 -26.28
C THR A 50 5.33 5.82 -27.42
N LYS A 51 5.31 4.69 -28.14
CA LYS A 51 6.18 4.48 -29.32
C LYS A 51 5.93 5.53 -30.41
N PHE A 52 4.67 5.84 -30.68
CA PHE A 52 4.32 6.89 -31.63
C PHE A 52 4.85 8.27 -31.21
N LEU A 53 4.71 8.65 -29.94
CA LEU A 53 5.24 9.92 -29.42
C LEU A 53 6.78 9.96 -29.46
N CYS A 54 7.44 8.85 -29.22
CA CYS A 54 8.87 8.70 -29.39
C CYS A 54 9.29 8.87 -30.86
N ASP A 55 8.61 8.20 -31.79
CA ASP A 55 8.90 8.28 -33.23
C ASP A 55 8.80 9.72 -33.79
N ILE A 56 7.85 10.49 -33.28
CA ILE A 56 7.69 11.90 -33.69
C ILE A 56 8.49 12.90 -32.85
N GLY A 57 9.32 12.43 -31.91
CA GLY A 57 10.27 13.23 -31.13
C GLY A 57 9.66 14.05 -29.97
N VAL A 58 8.45 13.72 -29.51
CA VAL A 58 7.83 14.38 -28.36
C VAL A 58 8.43 13.92 -27.04
N ILE A 59 8.83 12.65 -26.94
CA ILE A 59 9.50 12.03 -25.79
C ILE A 59 10.70 11.20 -26.26
N ASP A 60 11.64 10.83 -25.35
CA ASP A 60 12.86 10.08 -25.69
C ASP A 60 12.83 8.60 -25.27
N PHE A 61 11.71 8.12 -24.76
CA PHE A 61 11.55 6.72 -24.35
C PHE A 61 10.42 6.06 -25.16
N ASP A 62 10.55 4.76 -25.42
CA ASP A 62 9.64 4.00 -26.26
C ASP A 62 8.76 3.00 -25.49
N GLU A 63 8.97 2.86 -24.18
CA GLU A 63 8.14 2.05 -23.27
C GLU A 63 7.63 2.91 -22.11
N PRO A 64 6.31 2.88 -21.81
CA PRO A 64 5.72 3.75 -20.81
C PRO A 64 6.03 3.35 -19.36
N PHE A 65 6.34 2.07 -19.12
CA PHE A 65 6.51 1.48 -17.78
C PHE A 65 7.78 0.65 -17.71
N VAL A 66 8.61 0.89 -16.68
CA VAL A 66 9.86 0.13 -16.47
C VAL A 66 9.56 -1.27 -15.94
N LYS A 67 8.58 -1.38 -15.02
CA LYS A 67 8.20 -2.64 -14.38
C LYS A 67 6.69 -2.82 -14.40
N LEU A 68 6.25 -4.00 -14.79
CA LEU A 68 4.85 -4.43 -14.69
C LEU A 68 4.69 -5.39 -13.50
N PHE A 69 3.72 -5.10 -12.64
CA PHE A 69 3.29 -5.99 -11.57
C PHE A 69 1.80 -6.32 -11.77
N ASN A 70 1.50 -7.57 -12.13
CA ASN A 70 0.13 -8.03 -12.24
C ASN A 70 -0.38 -8.48 -10.88
N GLN A 71 -1.46 -7.85 -10.43
CA GLN A 71 -2.15 -8.22 -9.20
C GLN A 71 -3.12 -9.37 -9.45
N GLY A 72 -3.35 -10.17 -8.39
CA GLY A 72 -4.43 -11.15 -8.33
C GLY A 72 -5.79 -10.50 -8.18
N MET A 73 -6.83 -11.30 -8.23
CA MET A 73 -8.22 -10.86 -8.10
C MET A 73 -8.76 -11.19 -6.71
N ILE A 74 -9.43 -10.23 -6.08
CA ILE A 74 -10.23 -10.50 -4.89
C ILE A 74 -11.60 -11.02 -5.35
N THR A 75 -11.90 -12.25 -5.01
CA THR A 75 -13.14 -12.93 -5.35
C THR A 75 -14.13 -12.93 -4.17
N GLY A 76 -15.40 -13.12 -4.46
CA GLY A 76 -16.39 -13.42 -3.44
C GLY A 76 -16.31 -14.89 -2.98
N LYS A 77 -17.26 -15.32 -2.18
CA LYS A 77 -17.35 -16.69 -1.66
C LYS A 77 -17.26 -17.72 -2.77
N ASN A 78 -16.54 -18.81 -2.51
CA ASN A 78 -16.30 -19.94 -3.43
C ASN A 78 -15.50 -19.54 -4.70
N GLY A 79 -14.63 -18.54 -4.61
CA GLY A 79 -13.80 -18.11 -5.72
C GLY A 79 -14.57 -17.44 -6.87
N ILE A 80 -15.82 -17.03 -6.65
CA ILE A 80 -16.66 -16.44 -7.68
C ILE A 80 -16.33 -14.96 -7.82
N LYS A 81 -16.01 -14.52 -9.06
CA LYS A 81 -15.79 -13.10 -9.35
C LYS A 81 -16.97 -12.26 -8.88
N MET A 82 -16.69 -11.20 -8.11
CA MET A 82 -17.71 -10.26 -7.67
C MET A 82 -18.33 -9.52 -8.85
N SER A 83 -19.66 -9.42 -8.88
CA SER A 83 -20.38 -8.60 -9.85
C SER A 83 -21.72 -8.13 -9.29
N LYS A 84 -22.15 -6.93 -9.72
CA LYS A 84 -23.45 -6.37 -9.34
C LYS A 84 -24.62 -7.28 -9.74
N SER A 85 -24.51 -7.92 -10.90
CA SER A 85 -25.54 -8.84 -11.42
C SER A 85 -25.70 -10.13 -10.59
N LYS A 86 -24.67 -10.52 -9.85
CA LYS A 86 -24.68 -11.70 -8.97
C LYS A 86 -25.01 -11.36 -7.53
N GLY A 87 -25.11 -10.08 -7.18
CA GLY A 87 -25.40 -9.62 -5.82
C GLY A 87 -24.34 -10.00 -4.77
N ASN A 88 -23.11 -10.31 -5.20
CA ASN A 88 -22.03 -10.77 -4.33
C ASN A 88 -20.91 -9.71 -4.18
N VAL A 89 -21.21 -8.45 -4.46
CA VAL A 89 -20.28 -7.34 -4.29
C VAL A 89 -20.25 -6.91 -2.84
N VAL A 90 -19.05 -6.72 -2.29
CA VAL A 90 -18.83 -6.08 -1.00
C VAL A 90 -18.71 -4.58 -1.23
N SER A 91 -19.51 -3.76 -0.51
CA SER A 91 -19.44 -2.31 -0.62
C SER A 91 -18.31 -1.76 0.27
N PRO A 92 -17.31 -1.08 -0.30
CA PRO A 92 -16.30 -0.39 0.51
C PRO A 92 -16.90 0.65 1.48
N ASP A 93 -18.00 1.33 1.09
CA ASP A 93 -18.62 2.37 1.90
C ASP A 93 -19.15 1.83 3.22
N ASP A 94 -19.74 0.63 3.21
CA ASP A 94 -20.23 -0.03 4.42
C ASP A 94 -19.08 -0.40 5.36
N LEU A 95 -17.98 -0.93 4.81
CA LEU A 95 -16.80 -1.28 5.58
C LEU A 95 -16.10 -0.06 6.16
N VAL A 96 -16.00 1.02 5.39
CA VAL A 96 -15.43 2.29 5.87
C VAL A 96 -16.27 2.87 7.00
N ARG A 97 -17.59 2.83 6.91
CA ARG A 97 -18.50 3.29 7.97
C ARG A 97 -18.33 2.48 9.26
N ASP A 98 -18.20 1.13 9.15
CA ASP A 98 -18.23 0.23 10.30
C ASP A 98 -16.87 0.02 10.94
N TYR A 99 -15.78 0.04 10.13
CA TYR A 99 -14.41 -0.27 10.55
C TYR A 99 -13.41 0.87 10.37
N GLY A 100 -13.75 1.88 9.59
CA GLY A 100 -12.84 2.96 9.20
C GLY A 100 -12.01 2.62 7.97
N CYS A 101 -11.56 3.66 7.27
CA CYS A 101 -10.82 3.54 6.00
C CYS A 101 -9.50 2.79 6.17
N ASP A 102 -8.76 3.07 7.25
CA ASP A 102 -7.45 2.45 7.49
C ASP A 102 -7.55 0.93 7.72
N SER A 103 -8.61 0.47 8.38
CA SER A 103 -8.86 -0.97 8.54
C SER A 103 -9.09 -1.65 7.20
N LEU A 104 -9.89 -1.04 6.31
CA LEU A 104 -10.13 -1.56 4.98
C LEU A 104 -8.85 -1.59 4.15
N ARG A 105 -8.11 -0.48 4.08
CA ARG A 105 -6.85 -0.37 3.34
C ARG A 105 -5.84 -1.45 3.76
N MET A 106 -5.62 -1.58 5.06
CA MET A 106 -4.70 -2.59 5.60
C MET A 106 -5.21 -4.01 5.36
N TYR A 107 -6.52 -4.24 5.45
CA TYR A 107 -7.08 -5.57 5.22
C TYR A 107 -6.93 -5.99 3.75
N GLU A 108 -7.18 -5.11 2.79
CA GLU A 108 -6.96 -5.40 1.36
C GLU A 108 -5.51 -5.82 1.07
N LEU A 109 -4.54 -5.20 1.74
CA LEU A 109 -3.13 -5.58 1.61
C LEU A 109 -2.80 -6.88 2.36
N PHE A 110 -3.54 -7.21 3.42
CA PHE A 110 -3.28 -8.35 4.30
C PHE A 110 -3.88 -9.66 3.81
N VAL A 111 -4.92 -9.61 2.98
CA VAL A 111 -5.70 -10.79 2.52
C VAL A 111 -4.82 -11.90 1.93
N GLY A 112 -3.76 -11.54 1.21
CA GLY A 112 -2.83 -12.51 0.62
C GLY A 112 -1.68 -11.84 -0.13
N PRO A 113 -0.78 -12.64 -0.72
CA PRO A 113 0.22 -12.12 -1.64
C PRO A 113 -0.45 -11.34 -2.77
N PRO A 114 0.01 -10.11 -3.10
CA PRO A 114 -0.70 -9.25 -4.03
C PRO A 114 -0.79 -9.79 -5.46
N GLU A 115 0.07 -10.73 -5.84
CA GLU A 115 0.08 -11.41 -7.15
C GLU A 115 -0.88 -12.61 -7.24
N LEU A 116 -1.44 -13.07 -6.11
CA LEU A 116 -2.33 -14.23 -6.07
C LEU A 116 -3.80 -13.81 -5.89
N ASP A 117 -4.69 -14.63 -6.46
CA ASP A 117 -6.11 -14.49 -6.18
C ASP A 117 -6.40 -14.79 -4.71
N ALA A 118 -7.30 -14.03 -4.11
CA ALA A 118 -7.73 -14.21 -2.73
C ALA A 118 -9.25 -14.17 -2.62
N GLU A 119 -9.80 -14.98 -1.72
CA GLU A 119 -11.22 -14.94 -1.38
C GLU A 119 -11.46 -13.91 -0.27
N TRP A 120 -12.47 -13.06 -0.46
CA TRP A 120 -12.89 -12.10 0.55
C TRP A 120 -13.54 -12.81 1.74
N ASP A 121 -13.03 -12.56 2.95
CA ASP A 121 -13.64 -12.98 4.21
C ASP A 121 -14.04 -11.76 5.06
N ASP A 122 -15.33 -11.56 5.26
CA ASP A 122 -15.89 -10.44 6.05
C ASP A 122 -15.35 -10.38 7.48
N ARG A 123 -14.87 -11.53 8.02
CA ARG A 123 -14.32 -11.58 9.39
C ARG A 123 -12.85 -11.18 9.48
N GLY A 124 -12.14 -11.17 8.36
CA GLY A 124 -10.72 -10.87 8.34
C GLY A 124 -10.43 -9.42 8.72
N ILE A 125 -11.30 -8.48 8.35
CA ILE A 125 -11.17 -7.05 8.68
C ILE A 125 -11.24 -6.80 10.20
N ASP A 126 -11.98 -7.61 10.97
CA ASP A 126 -12.03 -7.52 12.43
C ASP A 126 -10.64 -7.67 13.07
N GLY A 127 -9.79 -8.51 12.49
CA GLY A 127 -8.42 -8.72 12.97
C GLY A 127 -7.58 -7.46 12.85
N VAL A 128 -7.66 -6.79 11.69
CA VAL A 128 -6.96 -5.53 11.42
C VAL A 128 -7.51 -4.39 12.28
N TYR A 129 -8.83 -4.27 12.41
CA TYR A 129 -9.46 -3.26 13.25
C TYR A 129 -9.03 -3.38 14.72
N ARG A 130 -9.01 -4.60 15.26
CA ARG A 130 -8.52 -4.85 16.63
C ARG A 130 -7.03 -4.54 16.78
N PHE A 131 -6.24 -4.79 15.73
CA PHE A 131 -4.83 -4.41 15.70
C PHE A 131 -4.68 -2.89 15.79
N LEU A 132 -5.37 -2.12 14.95
CA LEU A 132 -5.30 -0.65 14.97
C LEU A 132 -5.75 -0.08 16.32
N LYS A 133 -6.81 -0.60 16.92
CA LYS A 133 -7.21 -0.22 18.29
C LYS A 133 -6.13 -0.52 19.34
N LYS A 134 -5.50 -1.68 19.25
CA LYS A 134 -4.40 -2.05 20.17
C LYS A 134 -3.22 -1.10 20.01
N LEU A 135 -2.86 -0.78 18.78
CA LEU A 135 -1.80 0.17 18.47
C LEU A 135 -2.12 1.56 19.01
N TRP A 136 -3.34 2.05 18.75
CA TRP A 136 -3.80 3.33 19.27
C TRP A 136 -3.68 3.41 20.79
N ASN A 137 -4.15 2.39 21.50
CA ASN A 137 -4.03 2.32 22.95
C ASN A 137 -2.57 2.36 23.40
N LEU A 138 -1.68 1.60 22.75
CA LEU A 138 -0.24 1.62 23.06
C LEU A 138 0.36 3.03 22.91
N LEU A 139 0.01 3.73 21.82
CA LEU A 139 0.46 5.10 21.58
C LEU A 139 -0.09 6.06 22.63
N MET A 140 -1.39 6.02 22.92
CA MET A 140 -2.04 6.91 23.88
C MET A 140 -1.56 6.67 25.32
N ASP A 141 -1.38 5.42 25.68
CA ASP A 141 -0.89 5.04 27.03
C ASP A 141 0.57 5.41 27.28
N SER A 142 1.36 5.62 26.20
CA SER A 142 2.80 5.91 26.31
C SER A 142 3.17 7.36 26.00
N LYS A 143 2.36 8.11 25.22
CA LYS A 143 2.72 9.40 24.62
C LYS A 143 3.19 10.49 25.59
N ASP A 144 2.63 10.53 26.79
CA ASP A 144 2.91 11.56 27.80
C ASP A 144 3.86 11.07 28.90
N LYS A 145 4.49 9.91 28.72
CA LYS A 145 5.41 9.30 29.69
C LYS A 145 6.86 9.48 29.26
N ASP A 146 7.71 9.81 30.21
CA ASP A 146 9.17 9.85 30.04
C ASP A 146 9.76 8.44 30.20
N ILE A 147 9.58 7.60 29.19
CA ILE A 147 10.11 6.24 29.17
C ILE A 147 11.48 6.25 28.50
N LYS A 148 12.50 5.84 29.25
CA LYS A 148 13.85 5.68 28.71
C LYS A 148 13.94 4.43 27.84
N PRO A 149 14.61 4.51 26.65
CA PRO A 149 14.73 3.36 25.77
C PRO A 149 15.53 2.23 26.45
N THR A 150 14.92 1.05 26.50
CA THR A 150 15.62 -0.17 26.94
C THR A 150 16.31 -0.85 25.75
N LYS A 151 17.28 -1.74 26.03
CA LYS A 151 17.92 -2.53 24.98
C LYS A 151 16.90 -3.34 24.17
N GLU A 152 15.85 -3.80 24.80
CA GLU A 152 14.77 -4.57 24.17
C GLU A 152 13.95 -3.68 23.22
N MET A 153 13.55 -2.47 23.61
CA MET A 153 12.86 -1.50 22.76
C MET A 153 13.70 -1.14 21.53
N ILE A 154 14.99 -0.81 21.74
CA ILE A 154 15.92 -0.49 20.64
C ILE A 154 16.03 -1.66 19.65
N LYS A 155 16.15 -2.89 20.15
CA LYS A 155 16.20 -4.09 19.29
C LYS A 155 14.92 -4.27 18.47
N VAL A 156 13.75 -4.11 19.08
CA VAL A 156 12.46 -4.21 18.39
C VAL A 156 12.33 -3.13 17.34
N ARG A 157 12.69 -1.87 17.64
CA ARG A 157 12.68 -0.76 16.71
C ARG A 157 13.53 -1.04 15.46
N HIS A 158 14.78 -1.44 15.65
CA HIS A 158 15.67 -1.75 14.51
C HIS A 158 15.16 -2.94 13.70
N LYS A 159 14.63 -3.97 14.37
CA LYS A 159 14.06 -5.11 13.68
C LYS A 159 12.80 -4.74 12.90
N LEU A 160 11.95 -3.88 13.46
CA LEU A 160 10.77 -3.35 12.76
C LEU A 160 11.18 -2.64 11.46
N VAL A 161 12.15 -1.70 11.54
CA VAL A 161 12.66 -1.00 10.34
C VAL A 161 13.16 -2.00 9.30
N TYR A 162 13.99 -2.94 9.70
CA TYR A 162 14.54 -3.95 8.81
C TYR A 162 13.45 -4.82 8.14
N ASP A 163 12.53 -5.36 8.94
CA ASP A 163 11.46 -6.24 8.45
C ASP A 163 10.53 -5.49 7.46
N ILE A 164 10.15 -4.25 7.79
CA ILE A 164 9.28 -3.45 6.91
C ILE A 164 10.01 -3.09 5.61
N THR A 165 11.24 -2.58 5.68
CA THR A 165 12.03 -2.20 4.50
C THR A 165 12.21 -3.39 3.55
N THR A 166 12.70 -4.51 4.06
CA THR A 166 12.96 -5.71 3.24
C THR A 166 11.68 -6.24 2.57
N ARG A 167 10.56 -6.25 3.31
CA ARG A 167 9.27 -6.72 2.77
C ARG A 167 8.66 -5.75 1.76
N LEU A 168 8.86 -4.44 1.93
CA LEU A 168 8.48 -3.43 0.93
C LEU A 168 9.30 -3.56 -0.35
N GLU A 169 10.62 -3.70 -0.24
CA GLU A 169 11.51 -3.89 -1.39
C GLU A 169 11.14 -5.12 -2.21
N SER A 170 10.70 -6.20 -1.55
CA SER A 170 10.21 -7.42 -2.20
C SER A 170 8.74 -7.35 -2.62
N PHE A 171 8.05 -6.22 -2.39
CA PHE A 171 6.62 -6.02 -2.62
C PHE A 171 5.70 -7.05 -1.92
N SER A 172 6.15 -7.61 -0.80
CA SER A 172 5.43 -8.60 0.01
C SER A 172 4.49 -7.90 1.02
N LEU A 173 3.50 -7.16 0.52
CA LEU A 173 2.67 -6.22 1.30
C LEU A 173 1.88 -6.91 2.42
N ASN A 174 1.40 -8.12 2.20
CA ASN A 174 0.70 -8.90 3.21
C ASN A 174 1.59 -9.22 4.42
N THR A 175 2.86 -9.49 4.18
CA THR A 175 3.82 -9.77 5.26
C THR A 175 4.27 -8.50 5.98
N VAL A 176 4.18 -7.32 5.33
CA VAL A 176 4.37 -6.03 6.00
C VAL A 176 3.31 -5.84 7.08
N ILE A 177 2.03 -6.11 6.76
CA ILE A 177 0.94 -5.96 7.73
C ILE A 177 1.12 -6.92 8.91
N SER A 178 1.48 -8.19 8.66
CA SER A 178 1.76 -9.13 9.76
C SER A 178 2.94 -8.70 10.62
N ALA A 179 3.99 -8.10 10.03
CA ALA A 179 5.11 -7.57 10.79
C ALA A 179 4.68 -6.46 11.76
N PHE A 180 3.85 -5.51 11.30
CA PHE A 180 3.30 -4.50 12.21
C PHE A 180 2.54 -5.12 13.38
N MET A 181 1.73 -6.15 13.12
CA MET A 181 0.98 -6.85 14.18
C MET A 181 1.91 -7.55 15.18
N GLU A 182 2.93 -8.25 14.71
CA GLU A 182 3.92 -8.96 15.54
C GLU A 182 4.73 -8.00 16.41
N HIS A 183 5.28 -6.95 15.81
CA HIS A 183 6.06 -5.94 16.53
C HIS A 183 5.22 -5.16 17.54
N THR A 184 3.97 -4.80 17.18
CA THR A 184 3.05 -4.16 18.12
C THR A 184 2.73 -5.07 19.30
N ASN A 185 2.51 -6.36 19.09
CA ASN A 185 2.29 -7.30 20.20
C ASN A 185 3.50 -7.37 21.14
N THR A 186 4.70 -7.37 20.59
CA THR A 186 5.95 -7.34 21.37
C THR A 186 6.06 -6.04 22.17
N LEU A 187 5.79 -4.88 21.55
CA LEU A 187 5.84 -3.58 22.22
C LEU A 187 4.78 -3.46 23.33
N VAL A 188 3.59 -4.01 23.14
CA VAL A 188 2.55 -4.08 24.18
C VAL A 188 3.03 -4.91 25.39
N ALA A 189 3.73 -6.02 25.15
CA ALA A 189 4.29 -6.82 26.24
C ALA A 189 5.39 -6.04 27.00
N ILE A 190 6.26 -5.34 26.27
CA ILE A 190 7.28 -4.47 26.87
C ILE A 190 6.64 -3.33 27.66
N ALA A 191 5.62 -2.66 27.09
CA ALA A 191 4.92 -1.57 27.76
C ALA A 191 4.29 -1.98 29.09
N LYS A 192 3.74 -3.19 29.17
CA LYS A 192 3.21 -3.74 30.45
C LYS A 192 4.29 -3.92 31.51
N LYS A 193 5.52 -4.23 31.12
CA LYS A 193 6.65 -4.47 32.02
C LYS A 193 7.33 -3.16 32.41
N GLU A 194 7.54 -2.26 31.47
CA GLU A 194 8.34 -1.04 31.62
C GLU A 194 7.47 0.21 31.91
N GLY A 195 6.13 0.07 31.90
CA GLY A 195 5.19 1.17 32.12
C GLY A 195 4.83 1.97 30.85
N GLY A 196 5.42 1.67 29.70
CA GLY A 196 5.21 2.31 28.40
C GLY A 196 6.31 1.96 27.42
N VAL A 197 6.32 2.66 26.27
CA VAL A 197 7.34 2.55 25.22
C VAL A 197 7.98 3.90 24.98
N ASP A 198 9.28 3.93 24.72
CA ASP A 198 10.03 5.16 24.47
C ASP A 198 9.56 5.89 23.21
N ARG A 199 9.73 7.21 23.18
CA ARG A 199 9.24 8.11 22.12
C ARG A 199 9.79 7.74 20.75
N ASP A 200 11.09 7.48 20.62
CA ASP A 200 11.70 7.18 19.33
C ASP A 200 11.14 5.90 18.70
N THR A 201 10.83 4.90 19.53
CA THR A 201 10.22 3.65 19.05
C THR A 201 8.79 3.87 18.59
N LEU A 202 8.00 4.68 19.30
CA LEU A 202 6.64 5.04 18.89
C LEU A 202 6.63 5.86 17.61
N ASP A 203 7.48 6.87 17.49
CA ASP A 203 7.58 7.71 16.30
C ASP A 203 8.04 6.89 15.07
N THR A 204 9.00 5.98 15.26
CA THR A 204 9.41 5.06 14.18
C THR A 204 8.25 4.18 13.70
N LEU A 205 7.48 3.63 14.63
CA LEU A 205 6.32 2.80 14.31
C LEU A 205 5.25 3.61 13.56
N ALA A 206 4.95 4.83 14.00
CA ALA A 206 3.96 5.71 13.38
C ALA A 206 4.37 6.12 11.95
N VAL A 207 5.64 6.51 11.76
CA VAL A 207 6.18 6.89 10.44
C VAL A 207 6.12 5.72 9.46
N LEU A 208 6.51 4.53 9.89
CA LEU A 208 6.46 3.34 9.02
C LEU A 208 5.03 2.90 8.68
N LEU A 209 4.08 3.12 9.60
CA LEU A 209 2.67 2.76 9.41
C LEU A 209 1.91 3.76 8.53
N ALA A 210 2.31 5.02 8.51
CA ALA A 210 1.59 6.11 7.85
C ALA A 210 1.18 5.82 6.38
N PRO A 211 1.99 5.17 5.52
CA PRO A 211 1.57 4.81 4.16
C PRO A 211 0.41 3.81 4.11
N PHE A 212 0.23 3.00 5.14
CA PHE A 212 -0.78 1.93 5.23
C PHE A 212 -2.06 2.40 5.93
N ALA A 213 -1.90 3.18 6.99
CA ALA A 213 -2.97 3.70 7.84
C ALA A 213 -2.74 5.19 8.14
N PRO A 214 -3.05 6.11 7.17
CA PRO A 214 -2.72 7.53 7.28
C PRO A 214 -3.63 8.34 8.21
N HIS A 215 -4.76 7.80 8.65
CA HIS A 215 -5.75 8.47 9.51
C HIS A 215 -5.78 7.88 10.95
#